data_0aab295fc1ca203f45cdd338f6af2a54
#
_entry.id   0aab295fc1ca203f45cdd338f6af2a54
#
_cell.length_a   1.000
_cell.length_b   1.000
_cell.length_c   1.000
_cell.angle_alpha   90.00
_cell.angle_beta   90.00
_cell.angle_gamma   90.00
#
_symmetry.space_group_name_H-M   'P 1'
#
loop_
_entity.id
_entity.type
_entity.pdbx_description
1 polymer ?
#
loop_
_entity_poly.entity_id
_entity_poly.type
_entity_poly.pdbx_seq_one_letter_code
_entity_poly.pdbx_strand_id
1 'polypeptide(L)'
;MDELRLGHGPVVVLAPHADDESLGCGLLLASLWKEGGRAHVACLTDGAASHPRSRAVPPARMRGLRREELGRAVGLLGGRDRDVTFFDLPDAAAHRVHGPGEDPARRLAALVDRLGAATLVAPSPLDPHCDHEAGAAAARRVAERRPGLRLLFYPVWSRWHARGGRPPTPSGARTLAWGRGPRHDKRAAIHAHRSQMGQVVRDDPDGFTLSPRHREAMLTPTERYWLQ
;
A
#
# COMPACT_ATOMS: atom_id res chain seq x y z
N MET A 1 0.54 -23.33 -1.40
CA MET A 1 0.53 -21.96 -0.82
C MET A 1 -0.48 -21.99 0.30
N ASP A 2 -0.03 -21.74 1.51
CA ASP A 2 -0.86 -21.83 2.70
C ASP A 2 -1.85 -20.65 2.76
N GLU A 3 -3.01 -20.87 3.40
CA GLU A 3 -3.97 -19.81 3.65
C GLU A 3 -3.40 -18.84 4.70
N LEU A 4 -3.49 -17.53 4.45
CA LEU A 4 -3.17 -16.51 5.45
C LEU A 4 -4.29 -16.50 6.50
N ARG A 5 -3.92 -16.75 7.76
CA ARG A 5 -4.79 -16.59 8.91
C ARG A 5 -4.25 -15.46 9.77
N LEU A 6 -5.04 -14.43 9.97
CA LEU A 6 -4.72 -13.33 10.87
C LEU A 6 -5.09 -13.72 12.30
N GLY A 7 -4.26 -13.31 13.27
CA GLY A 7 -4.59 -13.37 14.68
C GLY A 7 -5.61 -12.29 15.07
N HIS A 8 -6.04 -12.31 16.33
CA HIS A 8 -6.88 -11.24 16.87
C HIS A 8 -6.09 -9.94 17.00
N GLY A 9 -6.68 -8.83 16.60
CA GLY A 9 -6.11 -7.49 16.75
C GLY A 9 -6.12 -6.68 15.44
N PRO A 10 -5.81 -5.37 15.53
CA PRO A 10 -5.79 -4.49 14.37
C PRO A 10 -4.67 -4.84 13.39
N VAL A 11 -4.95 -4.59 12.12
CA VAL A 11 -4.00 -4.72 11.01
C VAL A 11 -3.65 -3.32 10.50
N VAL A 12 -2.37 -3.01 10.42
CA VAL A 12 -1.87 -1.80 9.76
C VAL A 12 -1.30 -2.18 8.40
N VAL A 13 -1.79 -1.55 7.34
CA VAL A 13 -1.25 -1.66 5.97
C VAL A 13 -0.45 -0.39 5.69
N LEU A 14 0.85 -0.53 5.46
CA LEU A 14 1.72 0.55 4.99
C LEU A 14 1.68 0.58 3.47
N ALA A 15 1.10 1.63 2.89
CA ALA A 15 1.06 1.89 1.47
C ALA A 15 2.09 2.97 1.12
N PRO A 16 3.15 2.69 0.35
CA PRO A 16 4.07 3.70 -0.12
C PRO A 16 3.38 4.85 -0.83
N HIS A 17 2.45 4.55 -1.71
CA HIS A 17 1.66 5.53 -2.45
C HIS A 17 0.18 5.28 -2.28
N ALA A 18 -0.62 6.30 -2.53
CA ALA A 18 -2.08 6.21 -2.58
C ALA A 18 -2.50 5.43 -3.84
N ASP A 19 -2.70 4.15 -3.73
CA ASP A 19 -3.16 3.09 -4.64
C ASP A 19 -2.60 1.71 -4.26
N ASP A 20 -1.44 1.64 -3.59
CA ASP A 20 -0.80 0.39 -3.18
C ASP A 20 -1.67 -0.44 -2.22
N GLU A 21 -2.44 0.21 -1.35
CA GLU A 21 -3.38 -0.46 -0.44
C GLU A 21 -4.47 -1.21 -1.20
N SER A 22 -4.96 -0.62 -2.28
CA SER A 22 -5.98 -1.21 -3.16
C SER A 22 -5.38 -2.30 -4.05
N LEU A 23 -4.19 -2.04 -4.61
CA LEU A 23 -3.50 -2.96 -5.49
C LEU A 23 -3.06 -4.23 -4.76
N GLY A 24 -2.33 -4.08 -3.64
CA GLY A 24 -1.71 -5.18 -2.91
C GLY A 24 -2.61 -5.84 -1.86
N CYS A 25 -3.49 -5.06 -1.22
CA CYS A 25 -4.23 -5.46 -0.01
C CYS A 25 -5.75 -5.23 -0.09
N GLY A 26 -6.32 -4.94 -1.26
CA GLY A 26 -7.74 -4.60 -1.39
C GLY A 26 -8.70 -5.70 -0.95
N LEU A 27 -8.41 -6.99 -1.21
CA LEU A 27 -9.22 -8.10 -0.71
C LEU A 27 -9.10 -8.25 0.80
N LEU A 28 -7.90 -8.14 1.33
CA LEU A 28 -7.63 -8.20 2.76
C LEU A 28 -8.39 -7.10 3.50
N LEU A 29 -8.24 -5.85 3.08
CA LEU A 29 -8.89 -4.70 3.68
C LEU A 29 -10.41 -4.80 3.61
N ALA A 30 -10.96 -5.13 2.44
CA ALA A 30 -12.39 -5.26 2.25
C ALA A 30 -13.02 -6.36 3.12
N SER A 31 -12.36 -7.52 3.26
CA SER A 31 -12.86 -8.57 4.14
C SER A 31 -12.81 -8.17 5.61
N LEU A 32 -11.68 -7.57 6.06
CA LEU A 32 -11.54 -7.13 7.45
C LEU A 32 -12.62 -6.13 7.86
N TRP A 33 -12.81 -5.06 7.08
CA TRP A 33 -13.80 -4.04 7.42
C TRP A 33 -15.25 -4.57 7.35
N LYS A 34 -15.57 -5.42 6.38
CA LYS A 34 -16.91 -6.03 6.27
C LYS A 34 -17.22 -7.05 7.35
N GLU A 35 -16.22 -7.73 7.85
CA GLU A 35 -16.34 -8.68 8.97
C GLU A 35 -16.27 -8.00 10.35
N GLY A 36 -16.23 -6.67 10.41
CA GLY A 36 -16.13 -5.90 11.66
C GLY A 36 -14.74 -5.90 12.28
N GLY A 37 -13.73 -6.33 11.54
CA GLY A 37 -12.33 -6.29 11.94
C GLY A 37 -11.77 -4.86 11.91
N ARG A 38 -10.64 -4.67 12.59
CA ARG A 38 -9.95 -3.39 12.64
C ARG A 38 -8.76 -3.37 11.68
N ALA A 39 -8.85 -2.55 10.64
CA ALA A 39 -7.74 -2.30 9.73
C ALA A 39 -7.48 -0.79 9.60
N HIS A 40 -6.24 -0.43 9.31
CA HIS A 40 -5.80 0.96 9.15
C HIS A 40 -4.77 1.06 8.04
N VAL A 41 -4.90 2.07 7.18
CA VAL A 41 -3.95 2.36 6.10
C VAL A 41 -3.04 3.51 6.52
N ALA A 42 -1.73 3.28 6.47
CA ALA A 42 -0.72 4.32 6.59
C ALA A 42 -0.15 4.63 5.20
N CYS A 43 -0.47 5.78 4.63
CA CYS A 43 0.11 6.23 3.37
C CYS A 43 1.44 6.92 3.63
N LEU A 44 2.52 6.43 3.02
CA LEU A 44 3.89 6.87 3.33
C LEU A 44 4.21 8.21 2.68
N THR A 45 3.97 8.33 1.37
CA THR A 45 4.33 9.53 0.61
C THR A 45 3.13 10.38 0.25
N ASP A 46 3.39 11.60 -0.17
CA ASP A 46 2.38 12.55 -0.62
C ASP A 46 1.89 12.31 -2.06
N GLY A 47 2.57 11.44 -2.82
CA GLY A 47 2.23 11.07 -4.18
C GLY A 47 2.35 12.21 -5.20
N ALA A 48 3.07 13.29 -4.87
CA ALA A 48 3.13 14.49 -5.68
C ALA A 48 4.02 14.38 -6.93
N ALA A 49 4.91 13.37 -6.97
CA ALA A 49 5.86 13.20 -8.07
C ALA A 49 5.36 12.29 -9.21
N SER A 50 4.13 11.79 -9.15
CA SER A 50 3.60 10.87 -10.18
C SER A 50 3.51 11.50 -11.58
N HIS A 51 3.31 12.83 -11.67
CA HIS A 51 3.21 13.59 -12.92
C HIS A 51 4.02 14.89 -12.80
N PRO A 52 5.35 14.80 -12.79
CA PRO A 52 6.22 15.94 -12.40
C PRO A 52 6.22 17.09 -13.40
N ARG A 53 5.81 16.85 -14.66
CA ARG A 53 5.79 17.87 -15.73
C ARG A 53 4.41 18.42 -16.03
N SER A 54 3.37 17.96 -15.35
CA SER A 54 2.01 18.48 -15.54
C SER A 54 1.90 19.93 -15.07
N ARG A 55 1.46 20.81 -15.96
CA ARG A 55 1.12 22.21 -15.65
C ARG A 55 -0.33 22.35 -15.20
N ALA A 56 -1.22 21.50 -15.70
CA ALA A 56 -2.63 21.48 -15.35
C ALA A 56 -2.88 20.97 -13.93
N VAL A 57 -2.03 20.03 -13.46
CA VAL A 57 -2.09 19.45 -12.11
C VAL A 57 -0.72 19.53 -11.44
N PRO A 58 -0.33 20.70 -10.92
CA PRO A 58 0.94 20.87 -10.24
C PRO A 58 1.04 20.00 -8.96
N PRO A 59 2.25 19.77 -8.42
CA PRO A 59 2.49 18.84 -7.30
C PRO A 59 1.55 19.02 -6.10
N ALA A 60 1.29 20.25 -5.68
CA ALA A 60 0.39 20.53 -4.55
C ALA A 60 -1.05 20.08 -4.82
N ARG A 61 -1.53 20.26 -6.06
CA ARG A 61 -2.86 19.78 -6.48
C ARG A 61 -2.89 18.26 -6.61
N MET A 62 -1.82 17.65 -7.11
CA MET A 62 -1.68 16.19 -7.20
C MET A 62 -1.76 15.54 -5.83
N ARG A 63 -1.05 16.09 -4.83
CA ARG A 63 -1.11 15.64 -3.43
C ARG A 63 -2.56 15.63 -2.91
N GLY A 64 -3.29 16.72 -3.07
CA GLY A 64 -4.68 16.83 -2.64
C GLY A 64 -5.57 15.79 -3.32
N LEU A 65 -5.44 15.66 -4.64
CA LEU A 65 -6.21 14.72 -5.45
C LEU A 65 -5.96 13.26 -5.02
N ARG A 66 -4.71 12.84 -4.87
CA ARG A 66 -4.38 11.47 -4.46
C ARG A 66 -4.85 11.15 -3.03
N ARG A 67 -4.83 12.14 -2.15
CA ARG A 67 -5.39 12.00 -0.80
C ARG A 67 -6.91 11.75 -0.83
N GLU A 68 -7.64 12.51 -1.65
CA GLU A 68 -9.09 12.31 -1.84
C GLU A 68 -9.40 10.96 -2.49
N GLU A 69 -8.60 10.54 -3.46
CA GLU A 69 -8.74 9.25 -4.14
C GLU A 69 -8.52 8.09 -3.18
N LEU A 70 -7.50 8.15 -2.31
CA LEU A 70 -7.26 7.16 -1.27
C LEU A 70 -8.43 7.09 -0.27
N GLY A 71 -8.93 8.22 0.21
CA GLY A 71 -10.11 8.24 1.10
C GLY A 71 -11.32 7.57 0.46
N ARG A 72 -11.56 7.85 -0.83
CA ARG A 72 -12.64 7.23 -1.60
C ARG A 72 -12.43 5.72 -1.78
N ALA A 73 -11.20 5.29 -2.10
CA ALA A 73 -10.86 3.88 -2.25
C ALA A 73 -11.07 3.11 -0.95
N VAL A 74 -10.60 3.66 0.17
CA VAL A 74 -10.82 3.08 1.52
C VAL A 74 -12.31 2.97 1.83
N GLY A 75 -13.11 4.00 1.51
CA GLY A 75 -14.57 3.96 1.66
C GLY A 75 -15.24 2.84 0.85
N LEU A 76 -14.80 2.63 -0.39
CA LEU A 76 -15.28 1.53 -1.26
C LEU A 76 -14.91 0.15 -0.72
N LEU A 77 -13.79 0.03 -0.01
CA LEU A 77 -13.38 -1.20 0.67
C LEU A 77 -14.11 -1.43 2.02
N GLY A 78 -14.90 -0.45 2.49
CA GLY A 78 -15.66 -0.53 3.74
C GLY A 78 -15.03 0.16 4.94
N GLY A 79 -13.86 0.81 4.75
CA GLY A 79 -13.21 1.66 5.76
C GLY A 79 -13.82 3.06 5.83
N ARG A 80 -13.22 3.93 6.64
CA ARG A 80 -13.64 5.32 6.87
C ARG A 80 -12.41 6.23 6.87
N ASP A 81 -12.59 7.55 6.77
CA ASP A 81 -11.49 8.53 6.79
C ASP A 81 -10.56 8.38 8.02
N ARG A 82 -11.13 8.05 9.17
CA ARG A 82 -10.36 7.80 10.41
C ARG A 82 -9.47 6.56 10.34
N ASP A 83 -9.69 5.69 9.39
CA ASP A 83 -8.91 4.47 9.17
C ASP A 83 -7.71 4.72 8.23
N VAL A 84 -7.39 6.00 7.97
CA VAL A 84 -6.25 6.42 7.16
C VAL A 84 -5.37 7.39 7.95
N THR A 85 -4.06 7.21 7.85
CA THR A 85 -3.05 8.16 8.32
C THR A 85 -2.08 8.47 7.20
N PHE A 86 -1.85 9.75 6.91
CA PHE A 86 -0.89 10.21 5.92
C PHE A 86 0.41 10.61 6.61
N PHE A 87 1.54 10.09 6.13
CA PHE A 87 2.86 10.51 6.60
C PHE A 87 3.40 11.68 5.80
N ASP A 88 2.88 11.93 4.60
CA ASP A 88 3.23 13.06 3.73
C ASP A 88 4.74 13.22 3.48
N LEU A 89 5.47 12.10 3.42
CA LEU A 89 6.87 12.16 3.03
C LEU A 89 6.98 12.49 1.54
N PRO A 90 8.08 13.07 1.09
CA PRO A 90 8.27 13.38 -0.32
C PRO A 90 8.20 12.13 -1.19
N ASP A 91 7.33 12.13 -2.21
CA ASP A 91 7.21 11.07 -3.21
C ASP A 91 8.52 10.92 -4.00
N ALA A 92 8.91 9.68 -4.31
CA ALA A 92 10.18 9.28 -4.90
C ALA A 92 11.43 9.62 -4.05
N ALA A 93 11.25 10.02 -2.79
CA ALA A 93 12.34 10.46 -1.92
C ALA A 93 12.17 10.07 -0.44
N ALA A 94 11.24 9.20 -0.09
CA ALA A 94 11.02 8.77 1.30
C ALA A 94 12.28 8.17 1.95
N HIS A 95 13.16 7.54 1.15
CA HIS A 95 14.45 6.99 1.61
C HIS A 95 15.48 8.06 2.01
N ARG A 96 15.29 9.33 1.64
CA ARG A 96 16.20 10.45 1.94
C ARG A 96 15.80 11.22 3.20
N VAL A 97 14.70 10.83 3.82
CA VAL A 97 14.16 11.55 4.97
C VAL A 97 14.77 10.99 6.26
N HIS A 98 15.58 11.79 6.95
CA HIS A 98 16.32 11.37 8.15
C HIS A 98 16.09 12.26 9.38
N GLY A 99 15.21 13.25 9.29
CA GLY A 99 14.89 14.16 10.40
C GLY A 99 14.23 13.43 11.59
N PRO A 100 14.47 13.87 12.84
CA PRO A 100 13.94 13.19 14.05
C PRO A 100 12.41 13.02 14.07
N GLY A 101 11.66 13.91 13.41
CA GLY A 101 10.19 13.85 13.31
C GLY A 101 9.67 13.19 12.03
N GLU A 102 10.56 12.90 11.08
CA GLU A 102 10.22 12.46 9.73
C GLU A 102 10.66 11.04 9.43
N ASP A 103 11.42 10.38 10.33
CA ASP A 103 11.84 8.97 10.15
C ASP A 103 10.61 8.06 9.96
N PRO A 104 10.46 7.41 8.79
CA PRO A 104 9.32 6.55 8.50
C PRO A 104 9.08 5.47 9.55
N ALA A 105 10.16 4.85 10.05
CA ALA A 105 10.06 3.78 11.04
C ALA A 105 9.55 4.31 12.39
N ARG A 106 9.95 5.51 12.80
CA ARG A 106 9.50 6.13 14.04
C ARG A 106 8.01 6.48 13.99
N ARG A 107 7.57 7.07 12.88
CA ARG A 107 6.15 7.41 12.67
C ARG A 107 5.28 6.15 12.59
N LEU A 108 5.76 5.12 11.89
CA LEU A 108 5.07 3.84 11.78
C LEU A 108 5.00 3.12 13.13
N ALA A 109 6.08 3.15 13.91
CA ALA A 109 6.11 2.60 15.27
C ALA A 109 5.06 3.25 16.17
N ALA A 110 4.99 4.59 16.17
CA ALA A 110 4.01 5.33 16.96
C ALA A 110 2.56 5.00 16.55
N LEU A 111 2.30 4.80 15.25
CA LEU A 111 0.99 4.39 14.75
C LEU A 111 0.64 2.97 15.19
N VAL A 112 1.56 2.02 15.03
CA VAL A 112 1.40 0.61 15.44
C VAL A 112 1.08 0.53 16.93
N ASP A 113 1.82 1.25 17.77
CA ASP A 113 1.63 1.28 19.22
C ASP A 113 0.28 1.92 19.61
N ARG A 114 -0.05 3.06 19.01
CA ARG A 114 -1.33 3.77 19.26
C ARG A 114 -2.55 2.90 18.93
N LEU A 115 -2.46 2.11 17.84
CA LEU A 115 -3.56 1.24 17.41
C LEU A 115 -3.56 -0.11 18.11
N GLY A 116 -2.49 -0.48 18.82
CA GLY A 116 -2.29 -1.83 19.36
C GLY A 116 -2.27 -2.87 18.25
N ALA A 117 -1.60 -2.59 17.13
CA ALA A 117 -1.63 -3.44 15.97
C ALA A 117 -0.95 -4.78 16.23
N ALA A 118 -1.63 -5.88 15.87
CA ALA A 118 -1.08 -7.23 15.95
C ALA A 118 -0.39 -7.67 14.64
N THR A 119 -0.74 -7.02 13.53
CA THR A 119 -0.16 -7.31 12.22
C THR A 119 0.19 -6.02 11.48
N LEU A 120 1.40 -5.98 10.95
CA LEU A 120 1.87 -4.97 10.02
C LEU A 120 2.05 -5.60 8.64
N VAL A 121 1.42 -5.00 7.65
CA VAL A 121 1.50 -5.41 6.24
C VAL A 121 2.21 -4.30 5.48
N ALA A 122 3.32 -4.59 4.85
CA ALA A 122 4.20 -3.61 4.20
C ALA A 122 4.52 -4.01 2.74
N PRO A 123 4.97 -3.08 1.90
CA PRO A 123 5.38 -3.42 0.54
C PRO A 123 6.55 -4.40 0.54
N SER A 124 6.66 -5.18 -0.52
CA SER A 124 7.78 -6.12 -0.69
C SER A 124 9.13 -5.40 -0.74
N PRO A 125 10.15 -5.91 -0.02
CA PRO A 125 11.52 -5.40 -0.17
C PRO A 125 12.14 -5.72 -1.54
N LEU A 126 11.46 -6.51 -2.37
CA LEU A 126 11.86 -6.86 -3.73
C LEU A 126 11.08 -6.07 -4.79
N ASP A 127 10.25 -5.14 -4.39
CA ASP A 127 9.62 -4.20 -5.31
C ASP A 127 10.65 -3.15 -5.76
N PRO A 128 10.93 -3.02 -7.07
CA PRO A 128 11.95 -2.11 -7.59
C PRO A 128 11.48 -0.65 -7.59
N HIS A 129 11.22 -0.10 -6.42
CA HIS A 129 10.84 1.29 -6.21
C HIS A 129 11.39 1.79 -4.88
N CYS A 130 12.08 2.93 -4.87
CA CYS A 130 12.79 3.45 -3.70
C CYS A 130 11.89 3.66 -2.46
N ASP A 131 10.65 4.08 -2.64
CA ASP A 131 9.72 4.27 -1.52
C ASP A 131 9.17 2.95 -0.99
N HIS A 132 9.04 1.90 -1.84
CA HIS A 132 8.72 0.54 -1.39
C HIS A 132 9.87 -0.05 -0.57
N GLU A 133 11.10 0.11 -1.02
CA GLU A 133 12.30 -0.29 -0.28
C GLU A 133 12.38 0.42 1.08
N ALA A 134 12.15 1.74 1.09
CA ALA A 134 12.11 2.54 2.33
C ALA A 134 10.99 2.08 3.26
N GLY A 135 9.79 1.82 2.74
CA GLY A 135 8.65 1.30 3.50
C GLY A 135 8.93 -0.09 4.09
N ALA A 136 9.51 -1.00 3.29
CA ALA A 136 9.91 -2.33 3.75
C ALA A 136 10.98 -2.26 4.85
N ALA A 137 11.99 -1.41 4.69
CA ALA A 137 13.04 -1.19 5.69
C ALA A 137 12.46 -0.61 7.00
N ALA A 138 11.56 0.36 6.90
CA ALA A 138 10.88 0.93 8.05
C ALA A 138 10.06 -0.13 8.81
N ALA A 139 9.29 -0.96 8.08
CA ALA A 139 8.49 -2.02 8.67
C ALA A 139 9.33 -3.07 9.41
N ARG A 140 10.48 -3.47 8.85
CA ARG A 140 11.44 -4.37 9.51
C ARG A 140 11.96 -3.79 10.82
N ARG A 141 12.42 -2.54 10.81
CA ARG A 141 12.89 -1.83 12.02
C ARG A 141 11.82 -1.75 13.11
N VAL A 142 10.54 -1.63 12.72
CA VAL A 142 9.42 -1.64 13.67
C VAL A 142 9.22 -3.04 14.24
N ALA A 143 9.20 -4.07 13.41
CA ALA A 143 8.95 -5.46 13.83
C ALA A 143 10.09 -6.02 14.69
N GLU A 144 11.36 -5.71 14.40
CA GLU A 144 12.55 -6.13 15.19
C GLU A 144 12.44 -5.72 16.67
N ARG A 145 11.77 -4.60 16.95
CA ARG A 145 11.57 -4.10 18.32
C ARG A 145 10.25 -4.52 18.95
N ARG A 146 9.46 -5.35 18.26
CA ARG A 146 8.12 -5.80 18.69
C ARG A 146 7.91 -7.28 18.37
N PRO A 147 8.48 -8.20 19.19
CA PRO A 147 8.41 -9.65 18.93
C PRO A 147 6.99 -10.22 18.73
N GLY A 148 5.97 -9.54 19.29
CA GLY A 148 4.56 -9.93 19.11
C GLY A 148 3.89 -9.38 17.84
N LEU A 149 4.55 -8.49 17.10
CA LEU A 149 4.03 -7.90 15.88
C LEU A 149 4.33 -8.81 14.68
N ARG A 150 3.28 -9.30 14.04
CA ARG A 150 3.41 -10.10 12.83
C ARG A 150 3.71 -9.20 11.63
N LEU A 151 4.82 -9.44 10.93
CA LEU A 151 5.18 -8.71 9.71
C LEU A 151 4.88 -9.54 8.47
N LEU A 152 4.10 -8.95 7.56
CA LEU A 152 3.79 -9.49 6.24
C LEU A 152 4.24 -8.52 5.15
N PHE A 153 4.70 -9.05 4.03
CA PHE A 153 5.01 -8.25 2.84
C PHE A 153 4.07 -8.58 1.70
N TYR A 154 3.69 -7.58 0.89
CA TYR A 154 2.88 -7.73 -0.31
C TYR A 154 3.60 -7.19 -1.55
N PRO A 155 3.46 -7.83 -2.74
CA PRO A 155 4.07 -7.35 -3.97
C PRO A 155 3.15 -6.40 -4.73
N VAL A 156 3.72 -5.34 -5.31
CA VAL A 156 3.09 -4.50 -6.33
C VAL A 156 3.97 -4.48 -7.58
N TRP A 157 5.08 -3.77 -7.56
CA TRP A 157 5.97 -3.61 -8.73
C TRP A 157 6.63 -4.92 -9.17
N SER A 158 7.12 -5.71 -8.24
CA SER A 158 7.70 -7.02 -8.53
C SER A 158 6.70 -7.97 -9.19
N ARG A 159 5.40 -7.79 -8.93
CA ARG A 159 4.34 -8.55 -9.59
C ARG A 159 4.15 -8.14 -11.05
N TRP A 160 4.24 -6.86 -11.36
CA TRP A 160 4.10 -6.37 -12.73
C TRP A 160 5.25 -6.79 -13.63
N HIS A 161 6.46 -6.83 -13.09
CA HIS A 161 7.67 -7.21 -13.79
C HIS A 161 7.91 -8.72 -13.83
N ALA A 162 7.13 -9.50 -13.07
CA ALA A 162 7.33 -10.94 -12.98
C ALA A 162 6.97 -11.65 -14.29
N ARG A 163 7.95 -12.34 -14.89
CA ARG A 163 7.68 -13.27 -15.99
C ARG A 163 6.77 -14.40 -15.48
N GLY A 164 5.65 -14.66 -16.18
CA GLY A 164 4.66 -15.65 -15.74
C GLY A 164 3.79 -15.23 -14.54
N GLY A 165 3.78 -13.93 -14.18
CA GLY A 165 2.88 -13.38 -13.14
C GLY A 165 3.19 -13.85 -11.70
N ARG A 166 4.35 -14.47 -11.47
CA ARG A 166 4.77 -14.92 -10.14
C ARG A 166 5.87 -14.00 -9.62
N PRO A 167 5.58 -13.11 -8.65
CA PRO A 167 6.59 -12.22 -8.08
C PRO A 167 7.67 -13.03 -7.33
N PRO A 168 8.91 -12.52 -7.27
CA PRO A 168 9.97 -13.16 -6.52
C PRO A 168 9.62 -13.22 -5.03
N THR A 169 9.98 -14.32 -4.37
CA THR A 169 9.76 -14.52 -2.94
C THR A 169 11.03 -14.10 -2.20
N PRO A 170 10.93 -13.26 -1.15
CA PRO A 170 12.09 -12.97 -0.30
C PRO A 170 12.69 -14.24 0.31
N SER A 171 14.02 -14.30 0.41
CA SER A 171 14.72 -15.46 0.97
C SER A 171 14.22 -15.77 2.38
N GLY A 172 13.97 -17.06 2.66
CA GLY A 172 13.47 -17.51 3.96
C GLY A 172 12.00 -17.21 4.26
N ALA A 173 11.30 -16.49 3.40
CA ALA A 173 9.91 -16.13 3.65
C ALA A 173 8.91 -17.24 3.27
N ARG A 174 7.87 -17.43 4.09
CA ARG A 174 6.73 -18.28 3.76
C ARG A 174 5.72 -17.51 2.91
N THR A 175 5.30 -18.10 1.79
CA THR A 175 4.24 -17.53 0.95
C THR A 175 2.87 -17.95 1.46
N LEU A 176 2.03 -16.94 1.73
CA LEU A 176 0.66 -17.09 2.19
C LEU A 176 -0.32 -16.50 1.17
N ALA A 177 -1.55 -17.01 1.13
CA ALA A 177 -2.61 -16.51 0.26
C ALA A 177 -3.79 -16.00 1.07
N TRP A 178 -4.36 -14.88 0.65
CA TRP A 178 -5.64 -14.38 1.12
C TRP A 178 -6.65 -14.44 -0.02
N GLY A 179 -7.63 -15.33 0.09
CA GLY A 179 -8.65 -15.57 -0.94
C GLY A 179 -10.05 -15.10 -0.56
N ARG A 180 -10.19 -14.42 0.60
CA ARG A 180 -11.46 -13.86 1.07
C ARG A 180 -11.58 -12.40 0.62
N GLY A 181 -12.82 -11.91 0.60
CA GLY A 181 -13.12 -10.52 0.26
C GLY A 181 -13.72 -10.34 -1.15
N PRO A 182 -14.54 -9.30 -1.32
CA PRO A 182 -15.25 -9.06 -2.56
C PRO A 182 -14.34 -8.44 -3.62
N ARG A 183 -14.13 -9.17 -4.70
CA ARG A 183 -13.29 -8.69 -5.84
C ARG A 183 -13.83 -7.45 -6.51
N HIS A 184 -15.14 -7.24 -6.51
CA HIS A 184 -15.77 -6.05 -7.09
C HIS A 184 -15.39 -4.78 -6.31
N ASP A 185 -15.31 -4.86 -4.98
CA ASP A 185 -14.90 -3.72 -4.15
C ASP A 185 -13.42 -3.37 -4.39
N LYS A 186 -12.55 -4.38 -4.45
CA LYS A 186 -11.15 -4.17 -4.81
C LYS A 186 -11.03 -3.52 -6.20
N ARG A 187 -11.79 -3.98 -7.19
CA ARG A 187 -11.82 -3.37 -8.52
C ARG A 187 -12.26 -1.92 -8.45
N ALA A 188 -13.34 -1.63 -7.73
CA ALA A 188 -13.86 -0.28 -7.56
C ALA A 188 -12.84 0.64 -6.87
N ALA A 189 -12.17 0.16 -5.81
CA ALA A 189 -11.12 0.89 -5.10
C ALA A 189 -9.94 1.22 -6.01
N ILE A 190 -9.41 0.26 -6.78
CA ILE A 190 -8.36 0.51 -7.77
C ILE A 190 -8.79 1.60 -8.75
N HIS A 191 -10.03 1.55 -9.25
CA HIS A 191 -10.54 2.55 -10.21
C HIS A 191 -10.84 3.92 -9.57
N ALA A 192 -10.89 4.03 -8.25
CA ALA A 192 -11.03 5.31 -7.56
C ALA A 192 -9.78 6.20 -7.68
N HIS A 193 -8.61 5.62 -7.93
CA HIS A 193 -7.34 6.31 -8.16
C HIS A 193 -7.25 6.86 -9.60
N ARG A 194 -8.17 7.73 -9.97
CA ARG A 194 -8.37 8.23 -11.33
C ARG A 194 -7.17 8.97 -11.90
N SER A 195 -6.41 9.67 -11.05
CA SER A 195 -5.16 10.34 -11.46
C SER A 195 -4.15 9.33 -12.00
N GLN A 196 -4.13 8.12 -11.45
CA GLN A 196 -3.24 7.03 -11.86
C GLN A 196 -3.80 6.16 -13.00
N MET A 197 -5.00 6.51 -13.50
CA MET A 197 -5.65 5.82 -14.63
C MET A 197 -5.54 6.60 -15.95
N GLY A 198 -4.76 7.69 -16.00
CA GLY A 198 -4.70 8.58 -17.17
C GLY A 198 -6.01 9.35 -17.42
N GLN A 199 -6.89 9.46 -16.41
CA GLN A 199 -8.20 10.10 -16.56
C GLN A 199 -8.20 11.58 -16.19
N VAL A 200 -7.19 12.05 -15.47
CA VAL A 200 -7.14 13.40 -14.90
C VAL A 200 -6.02 14.23 -15.54
N VAL A 201 -4.82 13.68 -15.63
CA VAL A 201 -3.65 14.36 -16.23
C VAL A 201 -3.52 13.95 -17.69
N ARG A 202 -3.40 14.94 -18.58
CA ARG A 202 -3.27 14.71 -20.03
C ARG A 202 -2.10 15.45 -20.66
N ASP A 203 -1.46 16.32 -19.89
CA ASP A 203 -0.38 17.19 -20.34
C ASP A 203 1.02 16.73 -19.87
N ASP A 204 1.11 15.56 -19.26
CA ASP A 204 2.36 14.89 -18.90
C ASP A 204 2.35 13.44 -19.45
N PRO A 205 2.81 13.24 -20.71
CA PRO A 205 2.80 11.93 -21.35
C PRO A 205 3.73 10.91 -20.70
N ASP A 206 4.74 11.37 -19.95
CA ASP A 206 5.66 10.51 -19.20
C ASP A 206 5.25 10.34 -17.73
N GLY A 207 4.13 10.95 -17.33
CA GLY A 207 3.54 10.77 -16.01
C GLY A 207 3.10 9.33 -15.79
N PHE A 208 3.15 8.89 -14.55
CA PHE A 208 2.81 7.52 -14.19
C PHE A 208 1.32 7.20 -14.44
N THR A 209 1.07 6.08 -15.12
CA THR A 209 -0.29 5.54 -15.31
C THR A 209 -0.32 4.02 -15.16
N LEU A 210 -1.33 3.52 -14.45
CA LEU A 210 -1.64 2.11 -14.34
C LEU A 210 -2.27 1.61 -15.64
N SER A 211 -1.51 0.91 -16.47
CA SER A 211 -2.03 0.31 -17.69
C SER A 211 -3.13 -0.73 -17.41
N PRO A 212 -4.01 -1.04 -18.36
CA PRO A 212 -5.00 -2.10 -18.21
C PRO A 212 -4.38 -3.44 -17.78
N ARG A 213 -3.20 -3.78 -18.34
CA ARG A 213 -2.46 -5.00 -17.99
C ARG A 213 -2.04 -5.01 -16.51
N HIS A 214 -1.56 -3.89 -15.98
CA HIS A 214 -1.17 -3.78 -14.57
C HIS A 214 -2.39 -3.96 -13.65
N ARG A 215 -3.52 -3.33 -13.98
CA ARG A 215 -4.77 -3.47 -13.21
C ARG A 215 -5.27 -4.91 -13.17
N GLU A 216 -5.33 -5.57 -14.32
CA GLU A 216 -5.77 -6.98 -14.39
C GLU A 216 -4.83 -7.92 -13.63
N ALA A 217 -3.52 -7.67 -13.66
CA ALA A 217 -2.56 -8.44 -12.88
C ALA A 217 -2.81 -8.38 -11.35
N MET A 218 -3.44 -7.30 -10.85
CA MET A 218 -3.76 -7.11 -9.44
C MET A 218 -5.16 -7.63 -9.06
N LEU A 219 -6.03 -7.94 -10.04
CA LEU A 219 -7.40 -8.43 -9.85
C LEU A 219 -7.51 -9.95 -9.81
N THR A 220 -6.54 -10.62 -9.23
CA THR A 220 -6.54 -12.08 -9.06
C THR A 220 -7.51 -12.51 -7.94
N PRO A 221 -7.95 -13.80 -7.94
CA PRO A 221 -8.80 -14.33 -6.90
C PRO A 221 -8.19 -14.31 -5.50
N THR A 222 -6.85 -14.27 -5.42
CA THR A 222 -6.11 -14.29 -4.16
C THR A 222 -5.02 -13.23 -4.16
N GLU A 223 -4.80 -12.60 -3.02
CA GLU A 223 -3.62 -11.78 -2.74
C GLU A 223 -2.52 -12.64 -2.15
N ARG A 224 -1.28 -12.27 -2.42
CA ARG A 224 -0.10 -12.95 -1.89
C ARG A 224 0.57 -12.13 -0.83
N TYR A 225 1.01 -12.82 0.20
CA TYR A 225 1.78 -12.24 1.28
C TYR A 225 2.98 -13.12 1.61
N TRP A 226 4.03 -12.52 2.10
CA TRP A 226 5.19 -13.21 2.61
C TRP A 226 5.35 -12.92 4.09
N LEU A 227 5.31 -13.98 4.89
CA LEU A 227 5.62 -13.92 6.32
C LEU A 227 7.14 -13.98 6.47
N GLN A 228 7.70 -13.01 7.15
CA GLN A 228 9.09 -12.95 7.53
C GLN A 228 9.30 -13.37 8.98
#